data_822c783c7516ab07d4ed66ebce52c04b
#
_entry.id   822c783c7516ab07d4ed66ebce52c04b
#
_cell.length_a   1.000
_cell.length_b   1.000
_cell.length_c   1.000
_cell.angle_alpha   90.00
_cell.angle_beta   90.00
_cell.angle_gamma   90.00
#
_symmetry.space_group_name_H-M   'P 1'
#
loop_
_entity.id
_entity.type
_entity.pdbx_description
1 polymer ?
#
loop_
_entity_poly.entity_id
_entity_poly.type
_entity_poly.pdbx_seq_one_letter_code
_entity_poly.pdbx_strand_id
1 'polypeptide(L)'
;AEIFLETNVKTDAEISGQIATNLTLTWNNFYDNTFRRCVNDLASLGMSVIKRSNDPNYGIKTEYVDPSTFIHSHTEDANFDDITYAGHIKRISIQELKRLAGDQLTEEQYKKIAEKSKHKSYNDSSKIYNKDYDKYMNKNVYGYDEYMVDILEFEFLSVDCMHFEEKENRYGNTGFYYEGYKYKEKRGSIYDRTPHKMDVDTVYGGTYVLGCGYLFGYGMKKNTPKNAHDLTRARLSYSVVSTNLRRMQPKSMVESCVGFADMLQITHLKLQQAIAKAKPDGLIIDIEGLENVQLGKGGELEPLYLHDIYE
;
A
#
# COMPACT_ATOMS: atom_id res chain seq x y z
N ALA A 1 -45.50 5.27 10.08
CA ALA A 1 -44.74 5.68 11.26
C ALA A 1 -43.51 4.82 11.47
N GLU A 2 -43.59 3.47 11.41
CA GLU A 2 -42.42 2.57 11.55
C GLU A 2 -41.35 2.82 10.48
N ILE A 3 -41.74 2.91 9.21
CA ILE A 3 -40.83 3.19 8.09
C ILE A 3 -40.14 4.56 8.26
N PHE A 4 -40.85 5.55 8.79
CA PHE A 4 -40.28 6.86 9.06
C PHE A 4 -39.28 6.83 10.21
N LEU A 5 -39.54 6.07 11.28
CA LEU A 5 -38.62 5.87 12.39
C LEU A 5 -37.35 5.13 11.96
N GLU A 6 -37.48 4.06 11.16
CA GLU A 6 -36.32 3.33 10.64
C GLU A 6 -35.42 4.16 9.72
N THR A 7 -36.00 5.09 8.95
CA THR A 7 -35.23 5.90 7.99
C THR A 7 -34.68 7.20 8.55
N ASN A 8 -35.30 7.79 9.58
CA ASN A 8 -34.96 9.13 10.05
C ASN A 8 -34.45 9.22 11.50
N VAL A 9 -34.61 8.16 12.30
CA VAL A 9 -34.13 8.14 13.68
C VAL A 9 -32.95 7.20 13.81
N LYS A 10 -31.78 7.76 14.06
CA LYS A 10 -30.59 6.97 14.40
C LYS A 10 -30.66 6.54 15.85
N THR A 11 -30.32 5.28 16.11
CA THR A 11 -30.19 4.78 17.48
C THR A 11 -28.96 5.40 18.18
N ASP A 12 -28.97 5.46 19.51
CA ASP A 12 -27.83 5.97 20.29
C ASP A 12 -26.55 5.17 19.99
N ALA A 13 -26.68 3.88 19.70
CA ALA A 13 -25.56 3.03 19.30
C ALA A 13 -24.95 3.45 17.95
N GLU A 14 -25.78 3.82 16.98
CA GLU A 14 -25.31 4.31 15.68
C GLU A 14 -24.62 5.66 15.81
N ILE A 15 -25.16 6.57 16.59
CA ILE A 15 -24.60 7.89 16.84
C ILE A 15 -23.24 7.76 17.54
N SER A 16 -23.16 6.95 18.61
CA SER A 16 -21.92 6.72 19.33
C SER A 16 -20.87 6.03 18.47
N GLY A 17 -21.26 5.06 17.64
CA GLY A 17 -20.38 4.41 16.67
C GLY A 17 -19.85 5.37 15.63
N GLN A 18 -20.70 6.25 15.09
CA GLN A 18 -20.30 7.26 14.12
C GLN A 18 -19.32 8.28 14.72
N ILE A 19 -19.56 8.74 15.96
CA ILE A 19 -18.65 9.66 16.66
C ILE A 19 -17.31 8.98 16.92
N ALA A 20 -17.29 7.74 17.42
CA ALA A 20 -16.07 6.99 17.68
C ALA A 20 -15.24 6.79 16.40
N THR A 21 -15.90 6.44 15.30
CA THR A 21 -15.23 6.26 14.00
C THR A 21 -14.62 7.58 13.50
N ASN A 22 -15.39 8.67 13.55
CA ASN A 22 -14.92 9.98 13.12
C ASN A 22 -13.74 10.48 13.98
N LEU A 23 -13.80 10.30 15.29
CA LEU A 23 -12.69 10.64 16.19
C LEU A 23 -11.43 9.83 15.85
N THR A 24 -11.57 8.53 15.66
CA THR A 24 -10.45 7.65 15.31
C THR A 24 -9.79 8.07 13.98
N LEU A 25 -10.59 8.37 12.95
CA LEU A 25 -10.11 8.82 11.66
C LEU A 25 -9.41 10.19 11.74
N THR A 26 -9.98 11.11 12.53
CA THR A 26 -9.40 12.44 12.73
C THR A 26 -8.07 12.37 13.49
N TRP A 27 -7.98 11.60 14.56
CA TRP A 27 -6.75 11.45 15.35
C TRP A 27 -5.61 10.79 14.55
N ASN A 28 -5.95 9.91 13.62
CA ASN A 28 -4.96 9.29 12.73
C ASN A 28 -4.58 10.16 11.52
N ASN A 29 -5.15 11.34 11.37
CA ASN A 29 -5.02 12.17 10.15
C ASN A 29 -5.28 11.35 8.88
N PHE A 30 -6.30 10.48 8.95
CA PHE A 30 -6.55 9.50 7.90
C PHE A 30 -6.78 10.16 6.54
N TYR A 31 -7.61 11.18 6.47
CA TYR A 31 -7.99 11.83 5.21
C TYR A 31 -6.84 12.64 4.60
N ASP A 32 -6.11 13.39 5.41
CA ASP A 32 -5.08 14.31 4.90
C ASP A 32 -3.78 13.58 4.51
N ASN A 33 -3.44 12.51 5.20
CA ASN A 33 -2.19 11.79 4.98
C ASN A 33 -2.42 10.41 4.33
N THR A 34 -3.05 9.49 5.03
CA THR A 34 -3.14 8.08 4.62
C THR A 34 -4.00 7.93 3.36
N PHE A 35 -5.21 8.47 3.36
CA PHE A 35 -6.15 8.35 2.26
C PHE A 35 -5.62 9.01 0.98
N ARG A 36 -5.06 10.22 1.10
CA ARG A 36 -4.48 10.93 -0.04
C ARG A 36 -3.35 10.15 -0.71
N ARG A 37 -2.45 9.54 0.09
CA ARG A 37 -1.39 8.66 -0.44
C ARG A 37 -1.97 7.43 -1.10
N CYS A 38 -2.94 6.79 -0.47
CA CYS A 38 -3.62 5.61 -1.02
C CYS A 38 -4.27 5.87 -2.38
N VAL A 39 -4.93 7.01 -2.55
CA VAL A 39 -5.53 7.40 -3.83
C VAL A 39 -4.46 7.61 -4.91
N ASN A 40 -3.35 8.27 -4.56
CA ASN A 40 -2.24 8.47 -5.49
C ASN A 40 -1.62 7.12 -5.92
N ASP A 41 -1.40 6.20 -4.98
CA ASP A 41 -0.82 4.89 -5.26
C ASP A 41 -1.78 4.03 -6.08
N LEU A 42 -3.06 4.09 -5.78
CA LEU A 42 -4.08 3.38 -6.55
C LEU A 42 -4.12 3.85 -8.02
N ALA A 43 -3.96 5.15 -8.25
CA ALA A 43 -3.91 5.72 -9.60
C ALA A 43 -2.60 5.39 -10.32
N SER A 44 -1.45 5.50 -9.63
CA SER A 44 -0.12 5.38 -10.22
C SER A 44 0.42 3.95 -10.26
N LEU A 45 0.24 3.18 -9.19
CA LEU A 45 0.73 1.82 -9.05
C LEU A 45 -0.36 0.76 -9.26
N GLY A 46 -1.64 1.14 -9.11
CA GLY A 46 -2.78 0.23 -9.21
C GLY A 46 -3.06 -0.59 -7.96
N MET A 47 -2.35 -0.33 -6.86
CA MET A 47 -2.52 -1.01 -5.57
C MET A 47 -2.32 -0.02 -4.42
N SER A 48 -3.12 -0.16 -3.38
CA SER A 48 -3.00 0.62 -2.14
C SER A 48 -3.09 -0.28 -0.94
N VAL A 49 -2.28 -0.01 0.08
CA VAL A 49 -2.16 -0.83 1.28
C VAL A 49 -2.27 0.04 2.53
N ILE A 50 -3.14 -0.38 3.44
CA ILE A 50 -3.33 0.23 4.76
C ILE A 50 -3.18 -0.86 5.81
N LYS A 51 -2.45 -0.56 6.88
CA LYS A 51 -2.35 -1.41 8.06
C LYS A 51 -3.15 -0.82 9.20
N ARG A 52 -3.95 -1.68 9.84
CA ARG A 52 -4.67 -1.35 11.08
C ARG A 52 -3.98 -2.03 12.25
N SER A 53 -3.66 -1.28 13.28
CA SER A 53 -3.08 -1.81 14.50
C SER A 53 -3.83 -1.27 15.72
N ASN A 54 -3.84 -2.03 16.80
CA ASN A 54 -4.38 -1.59 18.07
C ASN A 54 -3.21 -1.36 19.03
N ASP A 55 -2.94 -0.10 19.33
CA ASP A 55 -1.93 0.31 20.28
C ASP A 55 -2.60 0.54 21.65
N PRO A 56 -2.12 -0.09 22.74
CA PRO A 56 -2.69 0.11 24.07
C PRO A 56 -2.70 1.58 24.52
N ASN A 57 -1.77 2.39 24.03
CA ASN A 57 -1.65 3.80 24.44
C ASN A 57 -2.48 4.75 23.57
N TYR A 58 -2.61 4.45 22.27
CA TYR A 58 -3.23 5.34 21.29
C TYR A 58 -4.55 4.81 20.73
N GLY A 59 -4.93 3.57 21.06
CA GLY A 59 -6.11 2.93 20.51
C GLY A 59 -5.90 2.42 19.08
N ILE A 60 -6.92 2.52 18.25
CA ILE A 60 -6.87 2.05 16.86
C ILE A 60 -6.05 3.02 16.01
N LYS A 61 -5.00 2.50 15.38
CA LYS A 61 -4.11 3.24 14.53
C LYS A 61 -4.20 2.71 13.09
N THR A 62 -4.34 3.63 12.15
CA THR A 62 -4.31 3.33 10.71
C THR A 62 -3.05 3.91 10.11
N GLU A 63 -2.20 3.06 9.55
CA GLU A 63 -0.93 3.45 8.97
C GLU A 63 -0.93 3.17 7.48
N TYR A 64 -0.38 4.09 6.72
CA TYR A 64 -0.06 3.89 5.31
C TYR A 64 1.10 2.91 5.18
N VAL A 65 1.00 1.99 4.26
CA VAL A 65 2.07 1.06 3.88
C VAL A 65 2.41 1.29 2.42
N ASP A 66 3.70 1.47 2.14
CA ASP A 66 4.19 1.61 0.78
C ASP A 66 4.00 0.28 0.02
N PRO A 67 3.23 0.26 -1.07
CA PRO A 67 3.00 -0.94 -1.86
C PRO A 67 4.27 -1.61 -2.36
N SER A 68 5.36 -0.85 -2.59
CA SER A 68 6.64 -1.38 -3.05
C SER A 68 7.35 -2.28 -2.03
N THR A 69 7.07 -2.08 -0.75
CA THR A 69 7.63 -2.84 0.37
C THR A 69 6.70 -3.92 0.90
N PHE A 70 5.49 -4.01 0.35
CA PHE A 70 4.47 -4.94 0.77
C PHE A 70 4.71 -6.34 0.20
N ILE A 71 4.61 -7.34 1.06
CA ILE A 71 4.80 -8.76 0.74
C ILE A 71 3.51 -9.49 1.08
N HIS A 72 3.00 -10.30 0.19
CA HIS A 72 1.75 -11.04 0.39
C HIS A 72 1.79 -12.43 -0.24
N SER A 73 0.85 -13.29 0.15
CA SER A 73 0.64 -14.59 -0.48
C SER A 73 -0.03 -14.45 -1.84
N HIS A 74 -0.13 -15.56 -2.55
CA HIS A 74 -0.91 -15.62 -3.79
C HIS A 74 -2.34 -15.15 -3.55
N THR A 75 -2.85 -14.33 -4.47
CA THR A 75 -4.22 -13.84 -4.46
C THR A 75 -4.77 -13.70 -5.87
N GLU A 76 -6.04 -13.97 -6.04
CA GLU A 76 -6.78 -13.73 -7.27
C GLU A 76 -7.86 -12.64 -7.07
N ASP A 77 -8.09 -12.27 -5.81
CA ASP A 77 -9.07 -11.26 -5.44
C ASP A 77 -8.46 -9.85 -5.44
N ALA A 78 -9.16 -8.90 -6.06
CA ALA A 78 -8.76 -7.49 -6.09
C ALA A 78 -8.77 -6.82 -4.70
N ASN A 79 -9.52 -7.36 -3.75
CA ASN A 79 -9.58 -6.89 -2.36
C ASN A 79 -8.62 -7.63 -1.43
N PHE A 80 -7.90 -8.64 -1.93
CA PHE A 80 -6.95 -9.44 -1.16
C PHE A 80 -7.57 -10.11 0.09
N ASP A 81 -8.83 -10.51 0.01
CA ASP A 81 -9.51 -11.18 1.13
C ASP A 81 -9.06 -12.66 1.31
N ASP A 82 -8.41 -13.23 0.29
CA ASP A 82 -7.93 -14.62 0.23
C ASP A 82 -6.47 -14.79 0.67
N ILE A 83 -5.77 -13.72 1.07
CA ILE A 83 -4.37 -13.79 1.48
C ILE A 83 -4.18 -14.53 2.79
N THR A 84 -3.19 -15.42 2.83
CA THR A 84 -2.83 -16.21 4.02
C THR A 84 -1.72 -15.60 4.85
N TYR A 85 -0.82 -14.85 4.23
CA TYR A 85 0.20 -14.07 4.93
C TYR A 85 0.41 -12.71 4.26
N ALA A 86 0.76 -11.75 5.07
CA ALA A 86 1.13 -10.41 4.63
C ALA A 86 2.23 -9.82 5.52
N GLY A 87 3.03 -8.95 4.95
CA GLY A 87 4.06 -8.23 5.67
C GLY A 87 4.52 -7.00 4.90
N HIS A 88 5.25 -6.14 5.57
CA HIS A 88 5.87 -4.99 4.92
C HIS A 88 7.20 -4.65 5.57
N ILE A 89 8.08 -4.07 4.78
CA ILE A 89 9.37 -3.58 5.25
C ILE A 89 9.22 -2.11 5.62
N LYS A 90 9.62 -1.79 6.85
CA LYS A 90 9.60 -0.42 7.38
C LYS A 90 10.99 -0.04 7.85
N ARG A 91 11.42 1.17 7.51
CA ARG A 91 12.66 1.73 8.02
C ARG A 91 12.38 2.58 9.25
N ILE A 92 12.99 2.25 10.37
CA ILE A 92 12.80 2.92 11.65
C ILE A 92 14.15 3.29 12.30
N SER A 93 14.12 4.29 13.17
CA SER A 93 15.30 4.61 14.00
C SER A 93 15.51 3.57 15.10
N ILE A 94 16.75 3.46 15.61
CA ILE A 94 17.04 2.58 16.75
C ILE A 94 16.22 2.98 17.99
N GLN A 95 15.93 4.26 18.15
CA GLN A 95 15.10 4.74 19.25
C GLN A 95 13.67 4.20 19.14
N GLU A 96 13.10 4.22 17.96
CA GLU A 96 11.78 3.66 17.69
C GLU A 96 11.79 2.13 17.85
N LEU A 97 12.88 1.46 17.40
CA LEU A 97 13.06 0.03 17.63
C LEU A 97 13.08 -0.31 19.13
N LYS A 98 13.79 0.46 19.96
CA LYS A 98 13.77 0.28 21.42
C LYS A 98 12.38 0.43 22.01
N ARG A 99 11.60 1.38 21.51
CA ARG A 99 10.22 1.59 21.94
C ARG A 99 9.30 0.42 21.56
N LEU A 100 9.50 -0.16 20.38
CA LEU A 100 8.69 -1.29 19.90
C LEU A 100 9.08 -2.62 20.54
N ALA A 101 10.37 -2.89 20.67
CA ALA A 101 10.85 -4.16 21.21
C ALA A 101 10.90 -4.19 22.75
N GLY A 102 11.02 -3.02 23.41
CA GLY A 102 11.12 -2.93 24.87
C GLY A 102 12.20 -3.84 25.43
N ASP A 103 11.82 -4.65 26.42
CA ASP A 103 12.72 -5.58 27.13
C ASP A 103 12.99 -6.89 26.37
N GLN A 104 12.41 -7.10 25.18
CA GLN A 104 12.57 -8.34 24.42
C GLN A 104 13.96 -8.45 23.77
N LEU A 105 14.64 -7.34 23.56
CA LEU A 105 16.00 -7.28 23.05
C LEU A 105 16.96 -6.77 24.14
N THR A 106 18.14 -7.41 24.23
CA THR A 106 19.18 -7.00 25.16
C THR A 106 19.98 -5.78 24.63
N GLU A 107 20.62 -5.03 25.51
CA GLU A 107 21.44 -3.88 25.09
C GLU A 107 22.61 -4.27 24.16
N GLU A 108 23.16 -5.47 24.33
CA GLU A 108 24.20 -5.99 23.43
C GLU A 108 23.66 -6.23 22.01
N GLN A 109 22.41 -6.70 21.93
CA GLN A 109 21.74 -6.88 20.62
C GLN A 109 21.47 -5.54 19.95
N TYR A 110 21.03 -4.52 20.68
CA TYR A 110 20.90 -3.16 20.15
C TYR A 110 22.21 -2.58 19.64
N LYS A 111 23.32 -2.79 20.35
CA LYS A 111 24.66 -2.38 19.89
C LYS A 111 25.04 -3.08 18.59
N LYS A 112 24.84 -4.40 18.50
CA LYS A 112 25.10 -5.17 17.27
C LYS A 112 24.24 -4.73 16.10
N ILE A 113 22.96 -4.40 16.36
CA ILE A 113 22.06 -3.84 15.35
C ILE A 113 22.58 -2.49 14.87
N ALA A 114 22.96 -1.60 15.80
CA ALA A 114 23.51 -0.29 15.48
C ALA A 114 24.79 -0.36 14.64
N GLU A 115 25.72 -1.23 15.01
CA GLU A 115 26.97 -1.45 14.27
C GLU A 115 26.71 -1.94 12.83
N LYS A 116 25.79 -2.91 12.68
CA LYS A 116 25.44 -3.44 11.37
C LYS A 116 24.64 -2.45 10.52
N SER A 117 23.78 -1.65 11.13
CA SER A 117 22.99 -0.65 10.42
C SER A 117 23.86 0.48 9.90
N LYS A 118 24.90 0.89 10.65
CA LYS A 118 25.86 1.90 10.24
C LYS A 118 26.57 1.56 8.92
N HIS A 119 26.86 0.27 8.72
CA HIS A 119 27.57 -0.21 7.52
C HIS A 119 26.63 -0.58 6.35
N LYS A 120 25.40 -0.96 6.64
CA LYS A 120 24.44 -1.47 5.64
C LYS A 120 23.49 -0.43 5.08
N SER A 121 23.24 0.64 5.79
CA SER A 121 22.27 1.67 5.40
C SER A 121 22.51 2.22 3.99
N TYR A 122 23.72 2.09 3.48
CA TYR A 122 24.12 2.64 2.19
C TYR A 122 24.14 1.63 1.04
N ASN A 123 24.35 0.34 1.29
CA ASN A 123 24.63 -0.62 0.21
C ASN A 123 23.53 -1.64 -0.09
N ASP A 124 22.64 -1.96 0.85
CA ASP A 124 21.70 -3.07 0.66
C ASP A 124 20.25 -2.65 0.38
N SER A 125 19.82 -1.50 0.87
CA SER A 125 18.47 -0.98 0.54
C SER A 125 18.37 -0.51 -0.90
N SER A 126 19.50 -0.12 -1.50
CA SER A 126 19.58 0.32 -2.90
C SER A 126 19.40 -0.80 -3.91
N LYS A 127 19.55 -2.05 -3.51
CA LYS A 127 19.27 -3.19 -4.40
C LYS A 127 17.77 -3.39 -4.66
N ILE A 128 16.94 -2.90 -3.76
CA ILE A 128 15.47 -2.91 -3.91
C ILE A 128 15.00 -1.66 -4.67
N TYR A 129 15.66 -0.53 -4.46
CA TYR A 129 15.40 0.75 -5.11
C TYR A 129 16.54 1.09 -6.07
N ASN A 130 16.30 0.95 -7.36
CA ASN A 130 17.02 1.46 -8.53
C ASN A 130 18.49 1.86 -8.33
N LYS A 131 19.40 1.14 -8.98
CA LYS A 131 20.86 1.43 -9.03
C LYS A 131 21.22 2.87 -9.43
N ASP A 132 20.30 3.58 -10.10
CA ASP A 132 20.52 4.94 -10.57
C ASP A 132 20.34 5.99 -9.47
N TYR A 133 19.53 5.69 -8.45
CA TYR A 133 19.32 6.61 -7.32
C TYR A 133 20.60 6.76 -6.46
N ASP A 134 21.37 5.67 -6.29
CA ASP A 134 22.62 5.66 -5.54
C ASP A 134 23.72 6.48 -6.21
N LYS A 135 23.65 6.67 -7.52
CA LYS A 135 24.65 7.42 -8.27
C LYS A 135 24.55 8.92 -8.03
N TYR A 136 23.37 9.41 -7.69
CA TYR A 136 23.10 10.83 -7.44
C TYR A 136 23.04 11.18 -5.95
N MET A 137 22.71 10.25 -5.08
CA MET A 137 22.78 10.41 -3.63
C MET A 137 24.22 10.11 -3.15
N ASN A 138 25.11 10.98 -3.52
CA ASN A 138 26.50 10.85 -3.16
C ASN A 138 26.68 10.98 -1.64
N LYS A 139 27.09 9.84 -1.05
CA LYS A 139 27.83 9.72 0.22
C LYS A 139 27.58 10.82 1.27
N ASN A 140 26.82 10.47 2.30
CA ASN A 140 26.91 11.07 3.64
C ASN A 140 26.90 12.61 3.74
N VAL A 141 26.23 13.31 2.81
CA VAL A 141 26.22 14.77 2.89
C VAL A 141 25.45 15.26 4.11
N TYR A 142 24.51 14.45 4.64
CA TYR A 142 23.63 14.92 5.72
C TYR A 142 23.45 13.97 6.92
N GLY A 143 24.03 12.74 6.92
CA GLY A 143 23.98 11.84 8.09
C GLY A 143 22.57 11.43 8.57
N TYR A 144 21.52 11.67 7.80
CA TYR A 144 20.14 11.41 8.22
C TYR A 144 19.79 9.92 8.31
N ASP A 145 20.56 9.07 7.61
CA ASP A 145 20.34 7.62 7.59
C ASP A 145 21.22 6.87 8.59
N GLU A 146 22.02 7.58 9.38
CA GLU A 146 22.78 6.95 10.45
C GLU A 146 21.84 6.34 11.48
N TYR A 147 22.06 5.05 11.77
CA TYR A 147 21.29 4.28 12.75
C TYR A 147 19.82 3.99 12.38
N MET A 148 19.49 4.04 11.10
CA MET A 148 18.19 3.53 10.61
C MET A 148 18.28 2.02 10.39
N VAL A 149 17.21 1.32 10.78
CA VAL A 149 17.13 -0.13 10.74
C VAL A 149 15.92 -0.53 9.92
N ASP A 150 16.10 -1.49 9.02
CA ASP A 150 15.00 -2.06 8.26
C ASP A 150 14.42 -3.23 9.05
N ILE A 151 13.12 -3.16 9.30
CA ILE A 151 12.35 -4.21 9.96
C ILE A 151 11.30 -4.77 9.02
N LEU A 152 11.06 -6.06 9.11
CA LEU A 152 9.95 -6.74 8.47
C LEU A 152 8.87 -7.02 9.51
N GLU A 153 7.74 -6.34 9.40
CA GLU A 153 6.54 -6.69 10.15
C GLU A 153 5.70 -7.66 9.33
N PHE A 154 5.39 -8.82 9.89
CA PHE A 154 4.66 -9.86 9.18
C PHE A 154 3.54 -10.44 10.02
N GLU A 155 2.53 -10.94 9.33
CA GLU A 155 1.38 -11.64 9.89
C GLU A 155 1.02 -12.82 8.99
N PHE A 156 0.52 -13.88 9.59
CA PHE A 156 0.00 -15.02 8.85
C PHE A 156 -1.19 -15.66 9.56
N LEU A 157 -2.07 -16.23 8.76
CA LEU A 157 -3.22 -17.00 9.24
C LEU A 157 -2.76 -18.39 9.66
N SER A 158 -3.27 -18.82 10.80
CA SER A 158 -3.14 -20.18 11.32
C SER A 158 -4.50 -20.64 11.80
N VAL A 159 -4.69 -21.94 11.85
CA VAL A 159 -5.92 -22.54 12.36
C VAL A 159 -5.65 -23.06 13.76
N ASP A 160 -6.50 -22.69 14.69
CA ASP A 160 -6.50 -23.20 16.06
C ASP A 160 -7.81 -23.95 16.34
N CYS A 161 -7.71 -25.01 17.13
CA CYS A 161 -8.85 -25.83 17.46
C CYS A 161 -9.35 -25.47 18.86
N MET A 162 -10.52 -24.91 18.93
CA MET A 162 -11.20 -24.63 20.21
C MET A 162 -12.03 -25.83 20.63
N HIS A 163 -11.88 -26.22 21.89
CA HIS A 163 -12.64 -27.30 22.48
C HIS A 163 -13.74 -26.75 23.37
N PHE A 164 -14.96 -27.15 23.15
CA PHE A 164 -16.12 -26.80 23.95
C PHE A 164 -16.69 -28.06 24.56
N GLU A 165 -16.87 -28.07 25.87
CA GLU A 165 -17.53 -29.15 26.59
C GLU A 165 -18.95 -28.73 26.94
N GLU A 166 -19.90 -29.59 26.63
CA GLU A 166 -21.30 -29.41 27.03
C GLU A 166 -21.45 -29.81 28.47
N LYS A 167 -21.80 -28.85 29.36
CA LYS A 167 -22.04 -29.09 30.78
C LYS A 167 -23.50 -28.78 31.11
N GLU A 168 -24.11 -29.67 31.87
CA GLU A 168 -25.46 -29.51 32.37
C GLU A 168 -25.43 -28.86 33.74
N ASN A 169 -26.19 -27.79 33.89
CA ASN A 169 -26.31 -27.08 35.17
C ASN A 169 -27.26 -27.86 36.10
N ARG A 170 -27.21 -27.62 37.42
CA ARG A 170 -28.09 -28.21 38.40
C ARG A 170 -29.60 -28.08 38.11
N TYR A 171 -29.96 -27.16 37.22
CA TYR A 171 -31.33 -26.92 36.78
C TYR A 171 -31.70 -27.61 35.48
N GLY A 172 -30.83 -28.51 34.93
CA GLY A 172 -31.10 -29.22 33.69
C GLY A 172 -30.84 -28.40 32.44
N ASN A 173 -30.30 -27.20 32.54
CA ASN A 173 -29.95 -26.40 31.40
C ASN A 173 -28.54 -26.78 30.91
N THR A 174 -28.42 -27.11 29.64
CA THR A 174 -27.14 -27.41 29.01
C THR A 174 -26.48 -26.13 28.50
N GLY A 175 -25.17 -25.99 28.70
CA GLY A 175 -24.35 -24.88 28.22
C GLY A 175 -23.01 -25.35 27.71
N PHE A 176 -22.47 -24.66 26.70
CA PHE A 176 -21.14 -24.91 26.19
C PHE A 176 -20.10 -24.10 26.93
N TYR A 177 -19.10 -24.77 27.48
CA TYR A 177 -17.99 -24.13 28.21
C TYR A 177 -16.69 -24.32 27.44
N TYR A 178 -15.94 -23.24 27.27
CA TYR A 178 -14.64 -23.26 26.62
C TYR A 178 -13.58 -23.81 27.57
N GLU A 179 -12.88 -24.88 27.15
CA GLU A 179 -11.88 -25.59 27.96
C GLU A 179 -10.43 -25.09 27.73
N GLY A 180 -10.21 -24.17 26.81
CA GLY A 180 -8.91 -23.57 26.53
C GLY A 180 -7.97 -24.41 25.66
N TYR A 181 -6.88 -23.80 25.21
CA TYR A 181 -5.91 -24.38 24.28
C TYR A 181 -5.09 -25.57 24.81
N LYS A 182 -5.08 -25.77 26.13
CA LYS A 182 -4.32 -26.86 26.77
C LYS A 182 -5.18 -28.07 27.13
N TYR A 183 -6.40 -28.12 26.63
CA TYR A 183 -7.31 -29.22 26.91
C TYR A 183 -6.72 -30.53 26.40
N LYS A 184 -6.67 -31.52 27.30
CA LYS A 184 -6.32 -32.91 26.97
C LYS A 184 -7.54 -33.76 27.17
N GLU A 185 -7.98 -34.45 26.13
CA GLU A 185 -9.09 -35.39 26.22
C GLU A 185 -8.80 -36.42 27.33
N LYS A 186 -9.68 -36.46 28.32
CA LYS A 186 -9.63 -37.50 29.36
C LYS A 186 -10.17 -38.78 28.77
N ARG A 187 -9.31 -39.70 28.42
CA ARG A 187 -9.72 -41.01 27.95
C ARG A 187 -10.14 -41.90 29.12
N GLY A 188 -11.36 -42.39 29.10
CA GLY A 188 -11.75 -43.53 29.96
C GLY A 188 -12.89 -43.31 30.94
N SER A 189 -13.70 -42.29 30.83
CA SER A 189 -14.92 -42.17 31.60
C SER A 189 -16.15 -42.60 30.79
N ILE A 190 -17.03 -43.42 31.39
CA ILE A 190 -18.29 -43.87 30.76
C ILE A 190 -19.25 -42.69 30.45
N TYR A 191 -18.95 -41.50 31.01
CA TYR A 191 -19.68 -40.25 30.81
C TYR A 191 -18.95 -39.26 29.94
N ASP A 192 -17.90 -39.71 29.18
CA ASP A 192 -17.17 -38.81 28.32
C ASP A 192 -18.04 -38.33 27.15
N ARG A 193 -18.60 -37.18 27.31
CA ARG A 193 -19.16 -36.43 26.19
C ARG A 193 -17.99 -35.99 25.32
N THR A 194 -18.01 -36.38 24.04
CA THR A 194 -16.98 -35.93 23.10
C THR A 194 -17.02 -34.42 23.02
N PRO A 195 -15.90 -33.72 23.27
CA PRO A 195 -15.87 -32.27 23.17
C PRO A 195 -16.18 -31.84 21.74
N HIS A 196 -17.01 -30.83 21.62
CA HIS A 196 -17.23 -30.19 20.33
C HIS A 196 -15.96 -29.44 19.93
N LYS A 197 -15.40 -29.81 18.77
CA LYS A 197 -14.22 -29.16 18.19
C LYS A 197 -14.68 -28.15 17.16
N MET A 198 -14.17 -26.93 17.26
CA MET A 198 -14.41 -25.89 16.30
C MET A 198 -13.08 -25.30 15.88
N ASP A 199 -12.79 -25.38 14.58
CA ASP A 199 -11.60 -24.78 14.01
C ASP A 199 -11.85 -23.28 13.85
N VAL A 200 -10.93 -22.48 14.39
CA VAL A 200 -11.01 -21.01 14.38
C VAL A 200 -9.72 -20.45 13.82
N ASP A 201 -9.86 -19.57 12.84
CA ASP A 201 -8.73 -18.86 12.30
C ASP A 201 -8.14 -17.91 13.34
N THR A 202 -6.83 -17.98 13.49
CA THR A 202 -6.04 -17.11 14.35
C THR A 202 -4.94 -16.46 13.55
N VAL A 203 -4.59 -15.23 13.92
CA VAL A 203 -3.51 -14.49 13.28
C VAL A 203 -2.30 -14.49 14.19
N TYR A 204 -1.19 -14.98 13.68
CA TYR A 204 0.13 -14.85 14.29
C TYR A 204 0.92 -13.76 13.57
N GLY A 205 1.76 -13.09 14.28
CA GLY A 205 2.63 -12.09 13.70
C GLY A 205 3.83 -11.79 14.55
N GLY A 206 4.77 -11.06 14.00
CA GLY A 206 5.98 -10.68 14.66
C GLY A 206 6.74 -9.62 13.87
N THR A 207 7.84 -9.16 14.43
CA THR A 207 8.73 -8.20 13.80
C THR A 207 10.13 -8.78 13.72
N TYR A 208 10.68 -8.83 12.52
CA TYR A 208 12.01 -9.35 12.24
C TYR A 208 12.95 -8.22 11.82
N VAL A 209 14.11 -8.14 12.46
CA VAL A 209 15.14 -7.16 12.12
C VAL A 209 15.98 -7.68 10.97
N LEU A 210 15.85 -7.03 9.81
CA LEU A 210 16.55 -7.43 8.60
C LEU A 210 18.08 -7.26 8.77
N GLY A 211 18.80 -8.26 8.30
CA GLY A 211 20.25 -8.26 8.35
C GLY A 211 20.88 -8.63 9.70
N CYS A 212 20.13 -8.65 10.80
CA CYS A 212 20.64 -9.02 12.12
C CYS A 212 20.12 -10.36 12.63
N GLY A 213 18.99 -10.84 12.09
CA GLY A 213 18.44 -12.13 12.46
C GLY A 213 17.68 -12.16 13.79
N TYR A 214 17.28 -11.00 14.31
CA TYR A 214 16.53 -10.92 15.57
C TYR A 214 15.02 -10.84 15.29
N LEU A 215 14.28 -11.65 16.03
CA LEU A 215 12.81 -11.69 16.00
C LEU A 215 12.27 -11.23 17.36
N PHE A 216 11.32 -10.31 17.36
CA PHE A 216 10.64 -9.87 18.57
C PHE A 216 9.13 -9.69 18.32
N GLY A 217 8.36 -9.63 19.39
CA GLY A 217 6.90 -9.46 19.29
C GLY A 217 6.16 -10.61 18.61
N TYR A 218 6.80 -11.80 18.51
CA TYR A 218 6.18 -12.96 17.90
C TYR A 218 5.12 -13.57 18.82
N GLY A 219 3.93 -13.74 18.30
CA GLY A 219 2.84 -14.36 19.03
C GLY A 219 1.50 -14.22 18.33
N MET A 220 0.47 -14.76 18.98
CA MET A 220 -0.90 -14.62 18.53
C MET A 220 -1.35 -13.16 18.71
N LYS A 221 -1.83 -12.57 17.62
CA LYS A 221 -2.36 -11.20 17.62
C LYS A 221 -3.70 -11.16 18.35
N LYS A 222 -3.83 -10.20 19.27
CA LYS A 222 -5.09 -9.91 19.95
C LYS A 222 -5.89 -8.91 19.10
N ASN A 223 -7.22 -8.97 19.24
CA ASN A 223 -8.14 -8.05 18.55
C ASN A 223 -8.01 -8.05 17.03
N THR A 224 -7.88 -9.23 16.42
CA THR A 224 -7.89 -9.39 14.98
C THR A 224 -9.28 -9.09 14.42
N PRO A 225 -9.38 -8.44 13.24
CA PRO A 225 -10.67 -8.22 12.61
C PRO A 225 -11.30 -9.56 12.21
N LYS A 226 -12.56 -9.75 12.59
CA LYS A 226 -13.34 -10.94 12.25
C LYS A 226 -14.52 -10.54 11.36
N ASN A 227 -14.98 -11.48 10.56
CA ASN A 227 -16.17 -11.27 9.76
C ASN A 227 -17.41 -11.27 10.67
N ALA A 228 -18.32 -10.32 10.46
CA ALA A 228 -19.55 -10.23 11.21
C ALA A 228 -20.48 -11.46 11.04
N HIS A 229 -20.43 -12.10 9.86
CA HIS A 229 -21.23 -13.27 9.55
C HIS A 229 -20.60 -14.60 9.94
N ASP A 230 -19.27 -14.61 10.10
CA ASP A 230 -18.51 -15.82 10.46
C ASP A 230 -17.39 -15.46 11.42
N LEU A 231 -17.63 -15.64 12.69
CA LEU A 231 -16.67 -15.34 13.77
C LEU A 231 -15.53 -16.34 13.85
N THR A 232 -15.61 -17.46 13.11
CA THR A 232 -14.52 -18.45 13.04
C THR A 232 -13.40 -17.99 12.13
N ARG A 233 -13.69 -17.12 11.17
CA ARG A 233 -12.73 -16.58 10.23
C ARG A 233 -12.12 -15.28 10.72
N ALA A 234 -10.81 -15.22 10.69
CA ALA A 234 -10.06 -14.01 10.99
C ALA A 234 -9.45 -13.42 9.70
N ARG A 235 -9.32 -12.09 9.66
CA ARG A 235 -8.64 -11.37 8.58
C ARG A 235 -7.33 -10.78 9.11
N LEU A 236 -6.36 -10.64 8.22
CA LEU A 236 -5.12 -9.95 8.54
C LEU A 236 -5.37 -8.46 8.84
N SER A 237 -4.44 -7.84 9.54
CA SER A 237 -4.52 -6.41 9.87
C SER A 237 -4.34 -5.48 8.67
N TYR A 238 -3.96 -6.03 7.53
CA TYR A 238 -3.79 -5.30 6.28
C TYR A 238 -5.10 -5.21 5.51
N SER A 239 -5.38 -4.04 4.99
CA SER A 239 -6.44 -3.80 4.01
C SER A 239 -5.78 -3.38 2.71
N VAL A 240 -5.94 -4.18 1.69
CA VAL A 240 -5.33 -3.98 0.38
C VAL A 240 -6.43 -3.88 -0.65
N VAL A 241 -6.27 -2.97 -1.58
CA VAL A 241 -7.19 -2.79 -2.71
C VAL A 241 -6.38 -2.60 -3.98
N SER A 242 -6.75 -3.29 -5.04
CA SER A 242 -6.20 -3.09 -6.39
C SER A 242 -7.30 -2.69 -7.36
N THR A 243 -6.98 -1.80 -8.29
CA THR A 243 -7.92 -1.39 -9.35
C THR A 243 -8.18 -2.50 -10.36
N ASN A 244 -7.15 -3.24 -10.72
CA ASN A 244 -7.23 -4.35 -11.65
C ASN A 244 -6.06 -5.31 -11.36
N LEU A 245 -6.40 -6.49 -10.88
CA LEU A 245 -5.43 -7.54 -10.58
C LEU A 245 -5.52 -8.65 -11.63
N ARG A 246 -4.44 -8.89 -12.34
CA ARG A 246 -4.32 -10.01 -13.28
C ARG A 246 -3.02 -10.76 -13.02
N ARG A 247 -3.11 -12.04 -12.70
CA ARG A 247 -1.95 -12.90 -12.43
C ARG A 247 -1.02 -12.28 -11.37
N MET A 248 -1.58 -11.79 -10.27
CA MET A 248 -0.88 -11.11 -9.18
C MET A 248 -0.19 -9.79 -9.56
N GLN A 249 -0.39 -9.28 -10.76
CA GLN A 249 0.16 -8.00 -11.17
C GLN A 249 -0.94 -6.94 -11.12
N PRO A 250 -0.83 -5.95 -10.24
CA PRO A 250 -1.72 -4.81 -10.22
C PRO A 250 -1.45 -3.97 -11.47
N LYS A 251 -2.51 -3.59 -12.16
CA LYS A 251 -2.42 -2.71 -13.32
C LYS A 251 -2.93 -1.34 -12.97
N SER A 252 -2.10 -0.31 -13.13
CA SER A 252 -2.46 1.06 -12.82
C SER A 252 -3.33 1.71 -13.90
N MET A 253 -4.04 2.77 -13.52
CA MET A 253 -4.76 3.61 -14.47
C MET A 253 -3.78 4.34 -15.39
N VAL A 254 -2.67 4.82 -14.84
CA VAL A 254 -1.62 5.50 -15.60
C VAL A 254 -1.03 4.59 -16.67
N GLU A 255 -0.68 3.35 -16.32
CA GLU A 255 -0.17 2.37 -17.28
C GLU A 255 -1.14 2.15 -18.46
N SER A 256 -2.44 2.12 -18.17
CA SER A 256 -3.47 1.99 -19.21
C SER A 256 -3.56 3.21 -20.12
N CYS A 257 -3.16 4.39 -19.64
CA CYS A 257 -3.18 5.64 -20.39
C CYS A 257 -1.90 5.92 -21.20
N VAL A 258 -0.78 5.26 -20.90
CA VAL A 258 0.51 5.51 -21.55
C VAL A 258 0.42 5.40 -23.07
N GLY A 259 -0.23 4.36 -23.60
CA GLY A 259 -0.38 4.18 -25.05
C GLY A 259 -1.15 5.31 -25.74
N PHE A 260 -2.15 5.89 -25.07
CA PHE A 260 -2.86 7.05 -25.59
C PHE A 260 -2.03 8.32 -25.52
N ALA A 261 -1.25 8.51 -24.46
CA ALA A 261 -0.32 9.64 -24.33
C ALA A 261 0.74 9.62 -25.44
N ASP A 262 1.31 8.46 -25.76
CA ASP A 262 2.26 8.29 -26.85
C ASP A 262 1.64 8.62 -28.21
N MET A 263 0.43 8.13 -28.48
CA MET A 263 -0.31 8.49 -29.69
C MET A 263 -0.56 10.01 -29.79
N LEU A 264 -0.92 10.64 -28.69
CA LEU A 264 -1.16 12.09 -28.65
C LEU A 264 0.13 12.86 -28.95
N GLN A 265 1.25 12.44 -28.35
CA GLN A 265 2.57 13.06 -28.62
C GLN A 265 2.97 12.92 -30.11
N ILE A 266 2.84 11.71 -30.67
CA ILE A 266 3.15 11.46 -32.10
C ILE A 266 2.24 12.31 -32.99
N THR A 267 0.96 12.40 -32.68
CA THR A 267 0.02 13.21 -33.46
C THR A 267 0.37 14.69 -33.38
N HIS A 268 0.73 15.19 -32.19
CA HIS A 268 1.16 16.56 -31.98
C HIS A 268 2.44 16.89 -32.77
N LEU A 269 3.44 16.01 -32.74
CA LEU A 269 4.66 16.16 -33.53
C LEU A 269 4.39 16.18 -35.03
N LYS A 270 3.50 15.31 -35.54
CA LYS A 270 3.09 15.29 -36.93
C LYS A 270 2.37 16.57 -37.34
N LEU A 271 1.49 17.08 -36.43
CA LEU A 271 0.82 18.36 -36.63
C LEU A 271 1.81 19.53 -36.73
N GLN A 272 2.79 19.57 -35.82
CA GLN A 272 3.86 20.58 -35.87
C GLN A 272 4.66 20.49 -37.15
N GLN A 273 5.00 19.29 -37.61
CA GLN A 273 5.70 19.08 -38.89
C GLN A 273 4.84 19.52 -40.09
N ALA A 274 3.55 19.24 -40.07
CA ALA A 274 2.62 19.68 -41.09
C ALA A 274 2.50 21.22 -41.15
N ILE A 275 2.39 21.87 -39.97
CA ILE A 275 2.37 23.33 -39.86
C ILE A 275 3.71 23.92 -40.38
N ALA A 276 4.85 23.33 -40.01
CA ALA A 276 6.15 23.80 -40.43
C ALA A 276 6.36 23.65 -41.99
N LYS A 277 5.75 22.63 -42.57
CA LYS A 277 5.75 22.42 -44.02
C LYS A 277 4.68 23.22 -44.76
N ALA A 278 3.68 23.74 -44.05
CA ALA A 278 2.61 24.56 -44.62
C ALA A 278 3.07 26.00 -44.92
N LYS A 279 4.36 26.25 -45.05
CA LYS A 279 4.84 27.46 -45.69
C LYS A 279 4.29 27.47 -47.10
N PRO A 280 3.78 28.62 -47.59
CA PRO A 280 3.35 28.71 -48.97
C PRO A 280 4.56 28.42 -49.86
N ASP A 281 4.61 27.25 -50.48
CA ASP A 281 5.65 26.86 -51.45
C ASP A 281 5.43 27.51 -52.82
N GLY A 282 4.48 28.41 -52.90
CA GLY A 282 4.14 29.14 -54.13
C GLY A 282 4.28 30.63 -53.96
N LEU A 283 5.14 31.23 -54.75
CA LEU A 283 5.12 32.66 -54.99
C LEU A 283 4.12 32.91 -56.12
N ILE A 284 3.04 33.64 -55.83
CA ILE A 284 2.18 34.17 -56.90
C ILE A 284 2.88 35.42 -57.42
N ILE A 285 3.53 35.30 -58.52
CA ILE A 285 4.22 36.40 -59.17
C ILE A 285 3.32 36.92 -60.30
N ASP A 286 2.97 38.18 -60.22
CA ASP A 286 2.31 38.86 -61.34
C ASP A 286 3.34 39.09 -62.46
N ILE A 287 3.05 38.52 -63.65
CA ILE A 287 3.96 38.58 -64.80
C ILE A 287 4.17 39.99 -65.31
N GLU A 288 3.17 40.88 -65.16
CA GLU A 288 3.28 42.31 -65.54
C GLU A 288 4.23 43.07 -64.59
N GLY A 289 4.30 42.70 -63.35
CA GLY A 289 5.23 43.28 -62.34
C GLY A 289 6.68 42.86 -62.52
N LEU A 290 6.93 41.72 -63.20
CA LEU A 290 8.27 41.18 -63.44
C LEU A 290 8.96 41.84 -64.64
N GLU A 291 8.26 42.57 -65.50
CA GLU A 291 8.83 43.22 -66.68
C GLU A 291 9.89 44.27 -66.31
N ASN A 292 9.88 44.78 -65.11
CA ASN A 292 10.80 45.80 -64.60
C ASN A 292 11.92 45.25 -63.71
N VAL A 293 11.98 43.95 -63.45
CA VAL A 293 13.00 43.32 -62.60
C VAL A 293 14.19 42.95 -63.43
N GLN A 294 15.31 43.66 -63.29
CA GLN A 294 16.56 43.28 -63.94
C GLN A 294 17.10 41.99 -63.31
N LEU A 295 17.20 40.96 -64.12
CA LEU A 295 17.93 39.74 -63.79
C LEU A 295 19.43 40.05 -63.75
N GLY A 296 20.06 39.80 -62.60
CA GLY A 296 21.50 40.02 -62.40
C GLY A 296 22.33 39.28 -63.43
N LYS A 297 23.52 39.77 -63.70
CA LYS A 297 24.50 39.23 -64.63
C LYS A 297 24.98 37.81 -64.28
N GLY A 298 24.19 36.79 -64.51
CA GLY A 298 24.48 35.42 -64.13
C GLY A 298 23.25 34.53 -64.02
N GLY A 299 22.03 35.10 -64.15
CA GLY A 299 20.81 34.31 -64.05
C GLY A 299 20.41 33.94 -62.61
N GLU A 300 21.06 34.52 -61.61
CA GLU A 300 20.65 34.39 -60.23
C GLU A 300 19.57 35.44 -59.96
N LEU A 301 18.44 35.00 -59.44
CA LEU A 301 17.38 35.83 -58.89
C LEU A 301 17.90 36.56 -57.65
N GLU A 302 18.11 37.87 -57.73
CA GLU A 302 18.27 38.65 -56.48
C GLU A 302 17.03 38.52 -55.62
N PRO A 303 17.17 38.49 -54.25
CA PRO A 303 16.02 38.34 -53.37
C PRO A 303 15.08 39.51 -53.57
N LEU A 304 13.90 39.23 -54.12
CA LEU A 304 12.80 40.17 -54.25
C LEU A 304 12.27 40.48 -52.80
N TYR A 305 12.48 41.68 -52.34
CA TYR A 305 11.83 42.13 -51.12
C TYR A 305 10.35 42.46 -51.44
N LEU A 306 9.46 41.95 -50.62
CA LEU A 306 8.00 42.18 -50.75
C LEU A 306 7.61 43.68 -50.84
N HIS A 307 8.50 44.59 -50.48
CA HIS A 307 8.31 46.02 -50.54
C HIS A 307 8.32 46.56 -52.00
N ASP A 308 9.03 45.90 -52.88
CA ASP A 308 9.19 46.38 -54.28
C ASP A 308 8.03 45.93 -55.21
N ILE A 309 7.08 45.16 -54.65
CA ILE A 309 5.91 44.65 -55.39
C ILE A 309 4.66 45.52 -55.17
N TYR A 310 4.71 46.46 -54.24
CA TYR A 310 3.57 47.30 -53.88
C TYR A 310 3.70 48.79 -54.25
N GLU A 311 4.74 49.23 -54.97
CA GLU A 311 4.75 50.50 -55.72
C GLU A 311 4.35 50.24 -57.16
#